data_aa3f137798d23f2ff6e7f53ec7003609
#
_entry.id   aa3f137798d23f2ff6e7f53ec7003609
#
_cell.length_a   1.000
_cell.length_b   1.000
_cell.length_c   1.000
_cell.angle_alpha   90.00
_cell.angle_beta   90.00
_cell.angle_gamma   90.00
#
_symmetry.space_group_name_H-M   'P 1'
#
loop_
_entity.id
_entity.type
_entity.pdbx_description
1 polymer ?
#
loop_
_entity_poly.entity_id
_entity_poly.type
_entity_poly.pdbx_seq_one_letter_code
_entity_poly.pdbx_strand_id
1 'polypeptide(L)'
;LGWCLVQGELPGTGQVFAQAAEMCPDYCFPNRLEAILALQCAMEQNPHDAKAPYYLGNLYYDKRQYDLAMEAWETSARLDDNFPTVWRNLALAYFNKKNEETKAIEYMERAFRLDTTDARILMELDQLYKRVRRPHKERLAFLRQYPDLIEQRDDLVLEEITLLNQTGEYEKAKALLDAHSFHPWEGGEGKVPAQYQLARVELAKQALTAGNNQEAIALLEECLEYPHHLGEGKLYGAQENDFYYFLGCAYENLNRKDEAVRYWEQATVGPTEPAA
;
A
#
# COMPACT_ATOMS: atom_id res chain seq x y z
N LEU A 1 -20.65 12.04 -28.62
CA LEU A 1 -20.90 12.67 -29.89
C LEU A 1 -20.66 11.72 -31.07
N GLY A 2 -19.46 11.14 -31.23
CA GLY A 2 -19.10 10.28 -32.36
C GLY A 2 -20.09 9.14 -32.61
N TRP A 3 -20.49 8.40 -31.56
CA TRP A 3 -21.49 7.35 -31.66
C TRP A 3 -22.85 7.85 -32.18
N CYS A 4 -23.30 9.00 -31.68
CA CYS A 4 -24.54 9.62 -32.20
C CYS A 4 -24.45 10.02 -33.68
N LEU A 5 -23.26 10.47 -34.13
CA LEU A 5 -23.04 10.79 -35.54
C LEU A 5 -23.08 9.53 -36.42
N VAL A 6 -22.49 8.41 -35.95
CA VAL A 6 -22.59 7.14 -36.67
C VAL A 6 -24.01 6.65 -36.75
N GLN A 7 -24.80 6.67 -35.65
CA GLN A 7 -26.20 6.26 -35.64
C GLN A 7 -27.08 7.13 -36.54
N GLY A 8 -26.73 8.41 -36.70
CA GLY A 8 -27.46 9.35 -37.56
C GLY A 8 -26.95 9.44 -39.00
N GLU A 9 -25.95 8.60 -39.36
CA GLU A 9 -25.28 8.64 -40.68
C GLU A 9 -24.77 10.06 -41.05
N LEU A 10 -24.33 10.80 -40.02
CA LEU A 10 -23.90 12.19 -40.19
C LEU A 10 -22.38 12.27 -40.50
N PRO A 11 -21.94 13.28 -41.26
CA PRO A 11 -20.53 13.45 -41.61
C PRO A 11 -19.70 13.88 -40.40
N GLY A 12 -18.36 13.65 -40.47
CA GLY A 12 -17.41 14.12 -39.47
C GLY A 12 -17.13 13.12 -38.34
N THR A 13 -17.69 11.92 -38.39
CA THR A 13 -17.48 10.85 -37.38
C THR A 13 -16.02 10.53 -37.14
N GLY A 14 -15.22 10.29 -38.19
CA GLY A 14 -13.80 9.98 -38.07
C GLY A 14 -12.99 11.09 -37.39
N GLN A 15 -13.28 12.34 -37.65
CA GLN A 15 -12.61 13.47 -37.00
C GLN A 15 -12.91 13.52 -35.49
N VAL A 16 -14.14 13.25 -35.07
CA VAL A 16 -14.53 13.26 -33.66
C VAL A 16 -13.85 12.11 -32.89
N PHE A 17 -13.76 10.93 -33.48
CA PHE A 17 -13.04 9.82 -32.83
C PHE A 17 -11.52 10.04 -32.79
N ALA A 18 -10.94 10.63 -33.83
CA ALA A 18 -9.53 11.02 -33.81
C ALA A 18 -9.25 12.07 -32.73
N GLN A 19 -10.08 13.07 -32.58
CA GLN A 19 -9.97 14.06 -31.51
C GLN A 19 -10.12 13.42 -30.12
N ALA A 20 -11.06 12.49 -29.96
CA ALA A 20 -11.23 11.77 -28.69
C ALA A 20 -10.01 10.95 -28.30
N ALA A 21 -9.35 10.31 -29.27
CA ALA A 21 -8.12 9.54 -29.06
C ALA A 21 -6.94 10.41 -28.58
N GLU A 22 -6.88 11.68 -28.96
CA GLU A 22 -5.84 12.63 -28.51
C GLU A 22 -6.05 13.17 -27.09
N MET A 23 -7.27 13.05 -26.53
CA MET A 23 -7.56 13.59 -25.21
C MET A 23 -6.84 12.83 -24.10
N CYS A 24 -6.46 13.55 -23.02
CA CYS A 24 -5.90 12.95 -21.81
C CYS A 24 -6.89 11.93 -21.21
N PRO A 25 -6.44 10.72 -20.86
CA PRO A 25 -7.30 9.70 -20.29
C PRO A 25 -7.63 9.90 -18.81
N ASP A 26 -6.95 10.83 -18.13
CA ASP A 26 -7.06 11.03 -16.69
C ASP A 26 -8.49 11.44 -16.30
N TYR A 27 -8.94 10.90 -15.17
CA TYR A 27 -10.27 11.16 -14.60
C TYR A 27 -11.45 10.80 -15.50
N CYS A 28 -11.24 10.00 -16.55
CA CYS A 28 -12.31 9.52 -17.44
C CYS A 28 -12.75 8.10 -17.02
N PHE A 29 -13.92 8.01 -16.39
CA PHE A 29 -14.48 6.76 -15.87
C PHE A 29 -15.87 6.48 -16.45
N PRO A 30 -15.96 5.74 -17.57
CA PRO A 30 -17.26 5.35 -18.12
C PRO A 30 -17.95 4.38 -17.12
N ASN A 31 -19.22 4.64 -16.82
CA ASN A 31 -19.98 3.87 -15.84
C ASN A 31 -21.36 3.40 -16.33
N ARG A 32 -21.81 3.88 -17.48
CA ARG A 32 -23.10 3.55 -18.08
C ARG A 32 -22.96 2.43 -19.09
N LEU A 33 -23.93 1.53 -19.14
CA LEU A 33 -23.89 0.39 -20.09
C LEU A 33 -23.91 0.84 -21.55
N GLU A 34 -24.58 1.95 -21.87
CA GLU A 34 -24.61 2.53 -23.22
C GLU A 34 -23.21 2.96 -23.69
N ALA A 35 -22.29 3.23 -22.77
CA ALA A 35 -20.91 3.56 -23.12
C ALA A 35 -20.18 2.35 -23.77
N ILE A 36 -20.63 1.11 -23.54
CA ILE A 36 -20.09 -0.08 -24.22
C ILE A 36 -20.24 0.07 -25.74
N LEU A 37 -21.45 0.40 -26.20
CA LEU A 37 -21.73 0.57 -27.63
C LEU A 37 -20.94 1.72 -28.22
N ALA A 38 -20.82 2.83 -27.49
CA ALA A 38 -20.06 3.97 -27.95
C ALA A 38 -18.55 3.68 -28.05
N LEU A 39 -17.98 2.93 -27.10
CA LEU A 39 -16.58 2.55 -27.08
C LEU A 39 -16.27 1.48 -28.15
N GLN A 40 -17.14 0.48 -28.34
CA GLN A 40 -17.02 -0.48 -29.43
C GLN A 40 -17.04 0.22 -30.79
N CYS A 41 -17.97 1.15 -31.00
CA CYS A 41 -18.00 1.97 -32.18
C CYS A 41 -16.72 2.81 -32.36
N ALA A 42 -16.15 3.37 -31.29
CA ALA A 42 -14.89 4.08 -31.33
C ALA A 42 -13.73 3.18 -31.80
N MET A 43 -13.66 1.94 -31.31
CA MET A 43 -12.66 0.95 -31.73
C MET A 43 -12.80 0.56 -33.21
N GLU A 44 -14.03 0.47 -33.70
CA GLU A 44 -14.30 0.20 -35.14
C GLU A 44 -13.92 1.38 -36.03
N GLN A 45 -14.24 2.59 -35.61
CA GLN A 45 -14.01 3.81 -36.39
C GLN A 45 -12.55 4.31 -36.32
N ASN A 46 -11.84 4.02 -35.25
CA ASN A 46 -10.43 4.33 -35.08
C ASN A 46 -9.66 3.12 -34.45
N PRO A 47 -9.29 2.12 -35.27
CA PRO A 47 -8.65 0.89 -34.78
C PRO A 47 -7.26 1.08 -34.14
N HIS A 48 -6.67 2.27 -34.24
CA HIS A 48 -5.38 2.62 -33.64
C HIS A 48 -5.50 3.33 -32.30
N ASP A 49 -6.73 3.61 -31.85
CA ASP A 49 -6.97 4.24 -30.55
C ASP A 49 -6.81 3.23 -29.41
N ALA A 50 -5.70 3.34 -28.66
CA ALA A 50 -5.46 2.53 -27.48
C ALA A 50 -6.35 2.88 -26.27
N LYS A 51 -6.93 4.09 -26.24
CA LYS A 51 -7.73 4.57 -25.11
C LYS A 51 -9.15 4.03 -25.12
N ALA A 52 -9.75 3.83 -26.29
CA ALA A 52 -11.10 3.26 -26.38
C ALA A 52 -11.18 1.85 -25.73
N PRO A 53 -10.29 0.87 -26.05
CA PRO A 53 -10.27 -0.40 -25.37
C PRO A 53 -9.86 -0.29 -23.88
N TYR A 54 -9.01 0.67 -23.51
CA TYR A 54 -8.71 0.94 -22.09
C TYR A 54 -9.97 1.32 -21.30
N TYR A 55 -10.77 2.26 -21.80
CA TYR A 55 -12.02 2.65 -21.14
C TYR A 55 -13.05 1.51 -21.11
N LEU A 56 -13.12 0.73 -22.18
CA LEU A 56 -14.00 -0.44 -22.25
C LEU A 56 -13.62 -1.47 -21.21
N GLY A 57 -12.32 -1.73 -21.03
CA GLY A 57 -11.81 -2.61 -19.99
C GLY A 57 -12.16 -2.12 -18.59
N ASN A 58 -12.02 -0.82 -18.32
CA ASN A 58 -12.40 -0.24 -17.03
C ASN A 58 -13.89 -0.44 -16.73
N LEU A 59 -14.76 -0.21 -17.74
CA LEU A 59 -16.20 -0.42 -17.62
C LEU A 59 -16.56 -1.89 -17.41
N TYR A 60 -15.96 -2.82 -18.14
CA TYR A 60 -16.18 -4.25 -17.95
C TYR A 60 -15.71 -4.70 -16.56
N TYR A 61 -14.59 -4.19 -16.07
CA TYR A 61 -14.11 -4.55 -14.73
C TYR A 61 -15.06 -4.06 -13.63
N ASP A 62 -15.58 -2.84 -13.74
CA ASP A 62 -16.62 -2.30 -12.86
C ASP A 62 -17.88 -3.19 -12.86
N LYS A 63 -18.28 -3.66 -14.04
CA LYS A 63 -19.43 -4.57 -14.19
C LYS A 63 -19.09 -6.04 -13.91
N ARG A 64 -17.94 -6.33 -13.34
CA ARG A 64 -17.44 -7.67 -12.97
C ARG A 64 -17.31 -8.65 -14.15
N GLN A 65 -17.21 -8.14 -15.36
CA GLN A 65 -16.91 -8.90 -16.57
C GLN A 65 -15.39 -8.98 -16.76
N TYR A 66 -14.71 -9.68 -15.85
CA TYR A 66 -13.25 -9.62 -15.70
C TYR A 66 -12.50 -10.13 -16.93
N ASP A 67 -12.99 -11.18 -17.58
CA ASP A 67 -12.36 -11.74 -18.78
C ASP A 67 -12.43 -10.75 -19.94
N LEU A 68 -13.59 -10.13 -20.17
CA LEU A 68 -13.75 -9.09 -21.18
C LEU A 68 -12.93 -7.84 -20.86
N ALA A 69 -12.79 -7.50 -19.59
CA ALA A 69 -11.97 -6.38 -19.16
C ALA A 69 -10.49 -6.61 -19.51
N MET A 70 -9.98 -7.82 -19.22
CA MET A 70 -8.58 -8.18 -19.50
C MET A 70 -8.33 -8.21 -21.01
N GLU A 71 -9.22 -8.78 -21.81
CA GLU A 71 -9.11 -8.81 -23.28
C GLU A 71 -9.07 -7.40 -23.86
N ALA A 72 -9.92 -6.48 -23.36
CA ALA A 72 -9.94 -5.10 -23.78
C ALA A 72 -8.63 -4.37 -23.38
N TRP A 73 -8.12 -4.55 -22.15
CA TRP A 73 -6.84 -3.98 -21.74
C TRP A 73 -5.64 -4.58 -22.50
N GLU A 74 -5.64 -5.88 -22.80
CA GLU A 74 -4.62 -6.50 -23.65
C GLU A 74 -4.65 -5.91 -25.07
N THR A 75 -5.82 -5.58 -25.57
CA THR A 75 -5.96 -4.87 -26.85
C THR A 75 -5.36 -3.48 -26.77
N SER A 76 -5.67 -2.72 -25.72
CA SER A 76 -5.06 -1.41 -25.45
C SER A 76 -3.53 -1.50 -25.37
N ALA A 77 -3.00 -2.46 -24.61
CA ALA A 77 -1.56 -2.65 -24.44
C ALA A 77 -0.83 -3.07 -25.74
N ARG A 78 -1.54 -3.73 -26.68
CA ARG A 78 -0.99 -4.02 -28.02
C ARG A 78 -0.94 -2.80 -28.93
N LEU A 79 -1.90 -1.87 -28.76
CA LEU A 79 -1.98 -0.63 -29.56
C LEU A 79 -1.01 0.45 -29.05
N ASP A 80 -0.85 0.53 -27.72
CA ASP A 80 0.11 1.41 -27.07
C ASP A 80 0.76 0.68 -25.89
N ASP A 81 1.98 0.25 -26.06
CA ASP A 81 2.72 -0.48 -25.06
C ASP A 81 3.40 0.43 -24.02
N ASN A 82 3.34 1.75 -24.22
CA ASN A 82 3.83 2.79 -23.30
C ASN A 82 2.73 3.37 -22.39
N PHE A 83 1.64 2.64 -22.18
CA PHE A 83 0.53 3.07 -21.34
C PHE A 83 0.58 2.41 -19.95
N PRO A 84 1.24 3.05 -18.93
CA PRO A 84 1.53 2.41 -17.64
C PRO A 84 0.26 1.96 -16.90
N THR A 85 -0.82 2.75 -16.95
CA THR A 85 -2.08 2.42 -16.27
C THR A 85 -2.72 1.12 -16.79
N VAL A 86 -2.58 0.82 -18.07
CA VAL A 86 -3.09 -0.43 -18.66
C VAL A 86 -2.34 -1.63 -18.11
N TRP A 87 -1.01 -1.57 -18.05
CA TRP A 87 -0.17 -2.63 -17.49
C TRP A 87 -0.44 -2.84 -15.99
N ARG A 88 -0.64 -1.75 -15.25
CA ARG A 88 -1.05 -1.80 -13.84
C ARG A 88 -2.40 -2.50 -13.68
N ASN A 89 -3.41 -2.14 -14.48
CA ASN A 89 -4.75 -2.74 -14.40
C ASN A 89 -4.71 -4.23 -14.74
N LEU A 90 -3.96 -4.63 -15.78
CA LEU A 90 -3.72 -6.03 -16.13
C LEU A 90 -3.03 -6.78 -14.99
N ALA A 91 -1.99 -6.21 -14.37
CA ALA A 91 -1.28 -6.82 -13.25
C ALA A 91 -2.24 -7.15 -12.09
N LEU A 92 -3.06 -6.18 -11.69
CA LEU A 92 -4.05 -6.36 -10.61
C LEU A 92 -5.12 -7.40 -10.98
N ALA A 93 -5.59 -7.42 -12.24
CA ALA A 93 -6.57 -8.39 -12.70
C ALA A 93 -5.99 -9.82 -12.74
N TYR A 94 -4.78 -10.00 -13.25
CA TYR A 94 -4.10 -11.30 -13.28
C TYR A 94 -3.85 -11.82 -11.87
N PHE A 95 -3.42 -10.96 -10.94
CA PHE A 95 -3.25 -11.35 -9.55
C PHE A 95 -4.57 -11.75 -8.88
N ASN A 96 -5.57 -10.86 -8.92
CA ASN A 96 -6.78 -10.99 -8.12
C ASN A 96 -7.84 -11.93 -8.71
N LYS A 97 -7.83 -12.17 -10.05
CA LYS A 97 -8.89 -12.92 -10.75
C LYS A 97 -8.40 -14.20 -11.39
N LYS A 98 -7.12 -14.27 -11.74
CA LYS A 98 -6.53 -15.45 -12.38
C LYS A 98 -5.56 -16.20 -11.48
N ASN A 99 -5.11 -15.60 -10.36
CA ASN A 99 -4.06 -16.11 -9.49
C ASN A 99 -2.73 -16.38 -10.24
N GLU A 100 -2.44 -15.57 -11.26
CA GLU A 100 -1.22 -15.66 -12.06
C GLU A 100 -0.16 -14.68 -11.51
N GLU A 101 0.44 -15.02 -10.36
CA GLU A 101 1.36 -14.16 -9.61
C GLU A 101 2.55 -13.68 -10.44
N THR A 102 3.19 -14.59 -11.19
CA THR A 102 4.38 -14.27 -12.00
C THR A 102 4.07 -13.23 -13.07
N LYS A 103 2.96 -13.42 -13.79
CA LYS A 103 2.51 -12.48 -14.82
C LYS A 103 2.08 -11.14 -14.25
N ALA A 104 1.43 -11.17 -13.08
CA ALA A 104 1.04 -9.96 -12.38
C ALA A 104 2.26 -9.11 -11.98
N ILE A 105 3.30 -9.73 -11.46
CA ILE A 105 4.55 -9.04 -11.11
C ILE A 105 5.22 -8.47 -12.36
N GLU A 106 5.38 -9.27 -13.42
CA GLU A 106 5.96 -8.81 -14.67
C GLU A 106 5.26 -7.57 -15.24
N TYR A 107 3.92 -7.57 -15.22
CA TYR A 107 3.12 -6.46 -15.70
C TYR A 107 3.19 -5.23 -14.79
N MET A 108 3.21 -5.42 -13.45
CA MET A 108 3.36 -4.30 -12.53
C MET A 108 4.78 -3.70 -12.60
N GLU A 109 5.81 -4.52 -12.73
CA GLU A 109 7.18 -4.07 -12.98
C GLU A 109 7.28 -3.29 -14.31
N ARG A 110 6.56 -3.72 -15.34
CA ARG A 110 6.48 -2.99 -16.59
C ARG A 110 5.79 -1.64 -16.42
N ALA A 111 4.65 -1.60 -15.72
CA ALA A 111 3.96 -0.35 -15.41
C ALA A 111 4.88 0.63 -14.70
N PHE A 112 5.61 0.16 -13.68
CA PHE A 112 6.55 1.00 -12.94
C PHE A 112 7.75 1.46 -13.78
N ARG A 113 8.30 0.61 -14.66
CA ARG A 113 9.37 1.03 -15.58
C ARG A 113 8.93 2.12 -16.56
N LEU A 114 7.66 2.13 -16.96
CA LEU A 114 7.09 3.16 -17.85
C LEU A 114 6.82 4.48 -17.13
N ASP A 115 6.50 4.42 -15.84
CA ASP A 115 6.34 5.60 -14.99
C ASP A 115 6.95 5.36 -13.61
N THR A 116 8.23 5.74 -13.48
CA THR A 116 8.98 5.64 -12.22
C THR A 116 8.71 6.80 -11.26
N THR A 117 7.74 7.66 -11.56
CA THR A 117 7.35 8.79 -10.73
C THR A 117 6.02 8.56 -10.00
N ASP A 118 5.31 7.49 -10.31
CA ASP A 118 4.04 7.13 -9.68
C ASP A 118 4.28 6.33 -8.37
N ALA A 119 4.15 7.01 -7.24
CA ALA A 119 4.27 6.42 -5.91
C ALA A 119 3.19 5.34 -5.64
N ARG A 120 2.03 5.41 -6.30
CA ARG A 120 0.98 4.40 -6.18
C ARG A 120 1.39 3.09 -6.84
N ILE A 121 1.98 3.14 -8.04
CA ILE A 121 2.47 1.94 -8.72
C ILE A 121 3.60 1.31 -7.91
N LEU A 122 4.51 2.11 -7.33
CA LEU A 122 5.57 1.62 -6.43
C LEU A 122 4.99 0.87 -5.23
N MET A 123 4.00 1.46 -4.56
CA MET A 123 3.33 0.83 -3.42
C MET A 123 2.65 -0.49 -3.81
N GLU A 124 1.90 -0.50 -4.90
CA GLU A 124 1.20 -1.70 -5.37
C GLU A 124 2.17 -2.81 -5.80
N LEU A 125 3.30 -2.46 -6.42
CA LEU A 125 4.36 -3.41 -6.77
C LEU A 125 4.98 -4.02 -5.52
N ASP A 126 5.28 -3.22 -4.51
CA ASP A 126 5.79 -3.73 -3.24
C ASP A 126 4.78 -4.63 -2.53
N GLN A 127 3.48 -4.29 -2.57
CA GLN A 127 2.45 -5.18 -2.04
C GLN A 127 2.38 -6.53 -2.78
N LEU A 128 2.58 -6.56 -4.09
CA LEU A 128 2.70 -7.83 -4.82
C LEU A 128 3.93 -8.61 -4.37
N TYR A 129 5.08 -7.97 -4.23
CA TYR A 129 6.30 -8.61 -3.70
C TYR A 129 6.09 -9.19 -2.29
N LYS A 130 5.37 -8.47 -1.42
CA LYS A 130 5.00 -8.94 -0.08
C LYS A 130 4.14 -10.21 -0.15
N ARG A 131 3.14 -10.23 -1.03
CA ARG A 131 2.23 -11.37 -1.18
C ARG A 131 2.92 -12.62 -1.70
N VAL A 132 3.89 -12.48 -2.61
CA VAL A 132 4.71 -13.60 -3.07
C VAL A 132 5.90 -13.89 -2.16
N ARG A 133 5.93 -13.29 -0.96
CA ARG A 133 6.92 -13.53 0.09
C ARG A 133 8.36 -13.23 -0.35
N ARG A 134 8.58 -12.19 -1.16
CA ARG A 134 9.94 -11.73 -1.46
C ARG A 134 10.62 -11.34 -0.14
N PRO A 135 11.91 -11.70 0.06
CA PRO A 135 12.63 -11.44 1.31
C PRO A 135 12.60 -9.95 1.72
N HIS A 136 12.39 -9.69 3.01
CA HIS A 136 12.26 -8.32 3.56
C HIS A 136 13.44 -7.42 3.19
N LYS A 137 14.68 -7.96 3.23
CA LYS A 137 15.89 -7.20 2.86
C LYS A 137 15.90 -6.77 1.40
N GLU A 138 15.39 -7.63 0.50
CA GLU A 138 15.30 -7.31 -0.94
C GLU A 138 14.25 -6.23 -1.20
N ARG A 139 13.08 -6.34 -0.54
CA ARG A 139 12.02 -5.33 -0.63
C ARG A 139 12.48 -3.99 -0.09
N LEU A 140 13.15 -3.97 1.07
CA LEU A 140 13.71 -2.75 1.65
C LEU A 140 14.76 -2.10 0.72
N ALA A 141 15.65 -2.92 0.15
CA ALA A 141 16.65 -2.44 -0.80
C ALA A 141 16.03 -1.89 -2.10
N PHE A 142 14.90 -2.46 -2.53
CA PHE A 142 14.15 -1.96 -3.68
C PHE A 142 13.48 -0.62 -3.38
N LEU A 143 12.71 -0.50 -2.30
CA LEU A 143 12.02 0.74 -1.93
C LEU A 143 12.99 1.91 -1.76
N ARG A 144 14.14 1.67 -1.13
CA ARG A 144 15.17 2.69 -0.88
C ARG A 144 15.85 3.25 -2.13
N GLN A 145 15.59 2.70 -3.30
CA GLN A 145 16.00 3.31 -4.56
C GLN A 145 15.13 4.52 -4.94
N TYR A 146 13.98 4.69 -4.29
CA TYR A 146 12.96 5.69 -4.61
C TYR A 146 12.52 6.51 -3.39
N PRO A 147 13.46 7.17 -2.67
CA PRO A 147 13.14 7.88 -1.43
C PRO A 147 12.09 8.98 -1.63
N ASP A 148 12.17 9.73 -2.74
CA ASP A 148 11.24 10.81 -3.05
C ASP A 148 9.79 10.31 -3.26
N LEU A 149 9.61 9.06 -3.69
CA LEU A 149 8.29 8.44 -3.81
C LEU A 149 7.77 7.93 -2.47
N ILE A 150 8.66 7.42 -1.62
CA ILE A 150 8.29 6.97 -0.28
C ILE A 150 7.71 8.15 0.51
N GLU A 151 8.35 9.32 0.48
CA GLU A 151 7.90 10.51 1.19
C GLU A 151 6.54 11.06 0.74
N GLN A 152 6.08 10.70 -0.47
CA GLN A 152 4.78 11.15 -0.99
C GLN A 152 3.59 10.42 -0.38
N ARG A 153 3.79 9.29 0.35
CA ARG A 153 2.71 8.43 0.81
C ARG A 153 3.00 7.83 2.18
N ASP A 154 2.12 8.08 3.14
CA ASP A 154 2.24 7.54 4.49
C ASP A 154 2.28 5.99 4.53
N ASP A 155 1.57 5.33 3.63
CA ASP A 155 1.59 3.86 3.53
C ASP A 155 2.93 3.30 3.04
N LEU A 156 3.67 4.02 2.18
CA LEU A 156 5.03 3.66 1.77
C LEU A 156 6.05 3.93 2.88
N VAL A 157 5.94 5.06 3.58
CA VAL A 157 6.78 5.37 4.75
C VAL A 157 6.60 4.27 5.81
N LEU A 158 5.35 3.90 6.09
CA LEU A 158 5.05 2.84 7.05
C LEU A 158 5.58 1.48 6.59
N GLU A 159 5.53 1.17 5.31
CA GLU A 159 6.08 -0.09 4.78
C GLU A 159 7.60 -0.13 4.90
N GLU A 160 8.33 0.98 4.64
CA GLU A 160 9.76 1.07 4.91
C GLU A 160 10.07 0.83 6.38
N ILE A 161 9.34 1.49 7.30
CA ILE A 161 9.49 1.30 8.74
C ILE A 161 9.22 -0.16 9.14
N THR A 162 8.17 -0.76 8.59
CA THR A 162 7.84 -2.17 8.83
C THR A 162 8.98 -3.09 8.41
N LEU A 163 9.56 -2.85 7.23
CA LEU A 163 10.69 -3.63 6.73
C LEU A 163 11.97 -3.42 7.56
N LEU A 164 12.21 -2.21 8.05
CA LEU A 164 13.30 -1.93 9.00
C LEU A 164 13.14 -2.74 10.29
N ASN A 165 11.94 -2.73 10.87
CA ASN A 165 11.65 -3.54 12.06
C ASN A 165 11.85 -5.04 11.78
N GLN A 166 11.36 -5.54 10.66
CA GLN A 166 11.49 -6.95 10.26
C GLN A 166 12.93 -7.36 9.93
N THR A 167 13.80 -6.42 9.62
CA THR A 167 15.23 -6.67 9.36
C THR A 167 16.13 -6.39 10.57
N GLY A 168 15.55 -5.95 11.70
CA GLY A 168 16.27 -5.67 12.94
C GLY A 168 16.95 -4.30 12.98
N GLU A 169 16.58 -3.39 12.08
CA GLU A 169 17.12 -2.03 12.01
C GLU A 169 16.27 -1.06 12.86
N TYR A 170 16.02 -1.43 14.12
CA TYR A 170 15.05 -0.76 15.01
C TYR A 170 15.35 0.71 15.27
N GLU A 171 16.63 1.09 15.39
CA GLU A 171 17.02 2.50 15.56
C GLU A 171 16.61 3.37 14.37
N LYS A 172 16.74 2.85 13.15
CA LYS A 172 16.32 3.57 11.96
C LYS A 172 14.80 3.65 11.87
N ALA A 173 14.10 2.55 12.22
CA ALA A 173 12.65 2.53 12.28
C ALA A 173 12.13 3.57 13.29
N LYS A 174 12.72 3.62 14.52
CA LYS A 174 12.40 4.62 15.53
C LYS A 174 12.62 6.04 15.01
N ALA A 175 13.77 6.30 14.39
CA ALA A 175 14.10 7.64 13.88
C ALA A 175 13.11 8.13 12.81
N LEU A 176 12.67 7.26 11.90
CA LEU A 176 11.65 7.60 10.90
C LEU A 176 10.29 7.85 11.54
N LEU A 177 9.88 7.01 12.51
CA LEU A 177 8.62 7.16 13.23
C LEU A 177 8.57 8.48 14.01
N ASP A 178 9.68 8.88 14.65
CA ASP A 178 9.75 10.10 15.43
C ASP A 178 9.78 11.38 14.56
N ALA A 179 10.27 11.26 13.33
CA ALA A 179 10.40 12.39 12.40
C ALA A 179 9.17 12.60 11.51
N HIS A 180 8.37 11.56 11.26
CA HIS A 180 7.24 11.62 10.33
C HIS A 180 5.92 11.88 11.05
N SER A 181 5.05 12.69 10.43
CA SER A 181 3.68 12.92 10.89
C SER A 181 2.69 12.19 9.99
N PHE A 182 2.05 11.17 10.53
CA PHE A 182 1.11 10.32 9.78
C PHE A 182 -0.29 10.92 9.78
N HIS A 183 -1.00 10.66 8.68
CA HIS A 183 -2.43 10.96 8.56
C HIS A 183 -3.21 9.64 8.60
N PRO A 184 -4.35 9.58 9.31
CA PRO A 184 -5.17 8.38 9.34
C PRO A 184 -5.69 8.03 7.94
N TRP A 185 -5.70 6.73 7.59
CA TRP A 185 -6.32 6.24 6.35
C TRP A 185 -7.09 4.97 6.61
N GLU A 186 -8.13 4.73 5.82
CA GLU A 186 -8.97 3.54 5.92
C GLU A 186 -8.15 2.26 5.72
N GLY A 187 -8.25 1.33 6.66
CA GLY A 187 -7.50 0.07 6.68
C GLY A 187 -6.06 0.21 7.17
N GLY A 188 -5.69 1.39 7.70
CA GLY A 188 -4.40 1.66 8.36
C GLY A 188 -4.43 1.57 9.88
N GLU A 189 -5.62 1.40 10.46
CA GLU A 189 -5.87 1.49 11.89
C GLU A 189 -4.95 0.57 12.69
N GLY A 190 -4.29 1.12 13.69
CA GLY A 190 -3.36 0.43 14.58
C GLY A 190 -1.99 0.08 13.98
N LYS A 191 -1.79 0.26 12.69
CA LYS A 191 -0.53 -0.15 12.04
C LYS A 191 0.65 0.74 12.42
N VAL A 192 0.44 2.06 12.49
CA VAL A 192 1.50 3.01 12.87
C VAL A 192 1.90 2.83 14.33
N PRO A 193 0.96 2.85 15.32
CA PRO A 193 1.30 2.57 16.71
C PRO A 193 1.96 1.22 16.92
N ALA A 194 1.54 0.17 16.19
CA ALA A 194 2.15 -1.15 16.30
C ALA A 194 3.63 -1.14 15.89
N GLN A 195 4.00 -0.44 14.82
CA GLN A 195 5.40 -0.30 14.41
C GLN A 195 6.20 0.59 15.38
N TYR A 196 5.57 1.64 15.90
CA TYR A 196 6.15 2.53 16.91
C TYR A 196 6.53 1.76 18.17
N GLN A 197 5.61 0.95 18.68
CA GLN A 197 5.79 0.12 19.86
C GLN A 197 6.81 -1.00 19.60
N LEU A 198 6.73 -1.69 18.45
CA LEU A 198 7.65 -2.77 18.10
C LEU A 198 9.11 -2.31 18.12
N ALA A 199 9.42 -1.18 17.44
CA ALA A 199 10.78 -0.67 17.42
C ALA A 199 11.31 -0.40 18.82
N ARG A 200 10.50 0.23 19.69
CA ARG A 200 10.90 0.59 21.06
C ARG A 200 11.04 -0.61 21.98
N VAL A 201 10.14 -1.58 21.89
CA VAL A 201 10.22 -2.82 22.68
C VAL A 201 11.48 -3.60 22.33
N GLU A 202 11.79 -3.73 21.06
CA GLU A 202 12.99 -4.47 20.64
C GLU A 202 14.27 -3.74 21.07
N LEU A 203 14.31 -2.41 21.00
CA LEU A 203 15.41 -1.60 21.54
C LEU A 203 15.51 -1.72 23.08
N ALA A 204 14.39 -1.70 23.79
CA ALA A 204 14.34 -1.91 25.23
C ALA A 204 14.88 -3.29 25.63
N LYS A 205 14.54 -4.33 24.89
CA LYS A 205 15.07 -5.70 25.09
C LYS A 205 16.59 -5.75 24.88
N GLN A 206 17.11 -5.04 23.89
CA GLN A 206 18.56 -4.88 23.66
C GLN A 206 19.22 -4.13 24.84
N ALA A 207 18.63 -3.04 25.29
CA ALA A 207 19.10 -2.26 26.44
C ALA A 207 19.13 -3.08 27.74
N LEU A 208 18.07 -3.86 28.00
CA LEU A 208 18.01 -4.80 29.14
C LEU A 208 19.16 -5.84 29.09
N THR A 209 19.39 -6.40 27.92
CA THR A 209 20.44 -7.36 27.70
C THR A 209 21.86 -6.76 27.95
N ALA A 210 22.01 -5.48 27.57
CA ALA A 210 23.26 -4.73 27.81
C ALA A 210 23.39 -4.18 29.24
N GLY A 211 22.37 -4.34 30.09
CA GLY A 211 22.37 -3.80 31.47
C GLY A 211 21.95 -2.33 31.56
N ASN A 212 21.54 -1.71 30.45
CA ASN A 212 21.10 -0.31 30.35
C ASN A 212 19.63 -0.14 30.80
N ASN A 213 19.35 -0.49 32.06
CA ASN A 213 17.98 -0.60 32.56
C ASN A 213 17.19 0.73 32.52
N GLN A 214 17.86 1.87 32.70
CA GLN A 214 17.20 3.20 32.64
C GLN A 214 16.73 3.52 31.21
N GLU A 215 17.55 3.21 30.20
CA GLU A 215 17.19 3.37 28.80
C GLU A 215 16.02 2.46 28.42
N ALA A 216 16.06 1.19 28.89
CA ALA A 216 14.96 0.26 28.67
C ALA A 216 13.64 0.77 29.27
N ILE A 217 13.67 1.33 30.49
CA ILE A 217 12.48 1.93 31.12
C ILE A 217 11.94 3.07 30.25
N ALA A 218 12.80 4.01 29.82
CA ALA A 218 12.36 5.15 29.01
C ALA A 218 11.69 4.70 27.70
N LEU A 219 12.27 3.74 27.00
CA LEU A 219 11.71 3.20 25.75
C LEU A 219 10.37 2.49 25.98
N LEU A 220 10.23 1.76 27.08
CA LEU A 220 8.99 1.04 27.42
C LEU A 220 7.88 2.02 27.89
N GLU A 221 8.24 3.08 28.59
CA GLU A 221 7.29 4.14 28.95
C GLU A 221 6.79 4.87 27.72
N GLU A 222 7.65 5.15 26.72
CA GLU A 222 7.23 5.69 25.41
C GLU A 222 6.22 4.75 24.71
N CYS A 223 6.31 3.42 24.87
CA CYS A 223 5.34 2.50 24.27
C CYS A 223 3.91 2.66 24.81
N LEU A 224 3.76 3.19 26.01
CA LEU A 224 2.45 3.45 26.66
C LEU A 224 1.86 4.81 26.24
N GLU A 225 2.64 5.61 25.53
CA GLU A 225 2.20 6.88 24.99
C GLU A 225 1.79 6.71 23.51
N TYR A 226 0.87 7.58 23.08
CA TYR A 226 0.39 7.62 21.68
C TYR A 226 0.55 9.06 21.18
N PRO A 227 1.78 9.45 20.78
CA PRO A 227 2.06 10.80 20.34
C PRO A 227 1.19 11.23 19.15
N HIS A 228 0.76 12.48 19.13
CA HIS A 228 -0.18 12.98 18.12
C HIS A 228 0.32 12.83 16.68
N HIS A 229 1.63 12.88 16.45
CA HIS A 229 2.22 12.74 15.11
C HIS A 229 2.04 11.33 14.50
N LEU A 230 1.67 10.33 15.31
CA LEU A 230 1.34 8.99 14.78
C LEU A 230 0.00 8.96 14.03
N GLY A 231 -0.80 10.05 14.11
CA GLY A 231 -2.09 10.18 13.42
C GLY A 231 -3.24 9.42 14.06
N GLU A 232 -2.96 8.57 15.05
CA GLU A 232 -3.99 7.79 15.76
C GLU A 232 -3.60 7.58 17.23
N GLY A 233 -4.61 7.39 18.07
CA GLY A 233 -4.44 7.10 19.49
C GLY A 233 -4.52 5.60 19.79
N LYS A 234 -4.62 5.30 21.09
CA LYS A 234 -4.77 3.93 21.57
C LYS A 234 -6.09 3.32 21.09
N LEU A 235 -5.99 2.21 20.37
CA LEU A 235 -7.16 1.45 19.96
C LEU A 235 -7.80 0.71 21.13
N TYR A 236 -9.12 0.50 21.04
CA TYR A 236 -9.80 -0.37 21.99
C TYR A 236 -9.24 -1.78 21.95
N GLY A 237 -8.87 -2.31 23.12
CA GLY A 237 -8.26 -3.65 23.22
C GLY A 237 -6.78 -3.72 22.89
N ALA A 238 -6.08 -2.57 22.73
CA ALA A 238 -4.63 -2.55 22.60
C ALA A 238 -3.97 -3.30 23.76
N GLN A 239 -3.08 -4.22 23.44
CA GLN A 239 -2.39 -5.06 24.44
C GLN A 239 -1.06 -4.44 24.79
N GLU A 240 -0.84 -4.21 26.10
CA GLU A 240 0.36 -3.58 26.65
C GLU A 240 1.05 -4.48 27.69
N ASN A 241 0.61 -5.72 27.81
CA ASN A 241 1.08 -6.66 28.83
C ASN A 241 2.58 -6.94 28.77
N ASP A 242 3.13 -7.00 27.56
CA ASP A 242 4.56 -7.21 27.34
C ASP A 242 5.38 -5.98 27.75
N PHE A 243 4.87 -4.76 27.55
CA PHE A 243 5.55 -3.54 28.01
C PHE A 243 5.65 -3.52 29.53
N TYR A 244 4.56 -3.81 30.22
CA TYR A 244 4.55 -3.91 31.69
C TYR A 244 5.46 -5.05 32.19
N TYR A 245 5.49 -6.19 31.50
CA TYR A 245 6.38 -7.29 31.85
C TYR A 245 7.86 -6.85 31.79
N PHE A 246 8.28 -6.24 30.70
CA PHE A 246 9.67 -5.79 30.55
C PHE A 246 10.01 -4.61 31.46
N LEU A 247 9.05 -3.72 31.80
CA LEU A 247 9.23 -2.71 32.84
C LEU A 247 9.51 -3.37 34.19
N GLY A 248 8.75 -4.40 34.55
CA GLY A 248 9.01 -5.18 35.75
C GLY A 248 10.42 -5.76 35.81
N CYS A 249 10.88 -6.34 34.69
CA CYS A 249 12.26 -6.87 34.58
C CYS A 249 13.31 -5.76 34.73
N ALA A 250 13.10 -4.59 34.15
CA ALA A 250 14.03 -3.46 34.26
C ALA A 250 14.14 -2.95 35.72
N TYR A 251 12.99 -2.81 36.38
CA TYR A 251 12.97 -2.40 37.81
C TYR A 251 13.58 -3.46 38.75
N GLU A 252 13.37 -4.73 38.48
CA GLU A 252 14.04 -5.81 39.23
C GLU A 252 15.57 -5.73 39.12
N ASN A 253 16.08 -5.53 37.88
CA ASN A 253 17.51 -5.35 37.64
C ASN A 253 18.12 -4.16 38.42
N LEU A 254 17.30 -3.14 38.66
CA LEU A 254 17.68 -1.97 39.48
C LEU A 254 17.48 -2.19 41.00
N ASN A 255 17.12 -3.40 41.46
CA ASN A 255 16.74 -3.74 42.82
C ASN A 255 15.54 -2.97 43.38
N ARG A 256 14.68 -2.40 42.50
CA ARG A 256 13.43 -1.70 42.83
C ARG A 256 12.26 -2.69 42.83
N LYS A 257 12.25 -3.57 43.84
CA LYS A 257 11.34 -4.73 43.91
C LYS A 257 9.86 -4.36 43.96
N ASP A 258 9.50 -3.28 44.65
CA ASP A 258 8.11 -2.88 44.80
C ASP A 258 7.53 -2.41 43.43
N GLU A 259 8.33 -1.69 42.65
CA GLU A 259 7.93 -1.29 41.29
C GLU A 259 7.90 -2.50 40.36
N ALA A 260 8.87 -3.41 40.45
CA ALA A 260 8.89 -4.61 39.62
C ALA A 260 7.61 -5.43 39.82
N VAL A 261 7.22 -5.70 41.07
CA VAL A 261 6.00 -6.45 41.40
C VAL A 261 4.75 -5.72 40.85
N ARG A 262 4.67 -4.41 41.06
CA ARG A 262 3.54 -3.61 40.55
C ARG A 262 3.38 -3.72 39.04
N TYR A 263 4.48 -3.64 38.27
CA TYR A 263 4.42 -3.76 36.81
C TYR A 263 4.10 -5.17 36.36
N TRP A 264 4.62 -6.21 37.02
CA TRP A 264 4.25 -7.61 36.72
C TRP A 264 2.77 -7.89 37.04
N GLU A 265 2.22 -7.32 38.12
CA GLU A 265 0.78 -7.38 38.37
C GLU A 265 -0.01 -6.74 37.24
N GLN A 266 0.39 -5.57 36.76
CA GLN A 266 -0.22 -4.92 35.58
C GLN A 266 -0.11 -5.79 34.32
N ALA A 267 0.99 -6.47 34.09
CA ALA A 267 1.18 -7.37 32.95
C ALA A 267 0.21 -8.57 32.97
N THR A 268 -0.37 -8.92 34.12
CA THR A 268 -1.36 -10.00 34.24
C THR A 268 -2.80 -9.53 34.02
N VAL A 269 -3.03 -8.20 33.99
CA VAL A 269 -4.35 -7.60 33.81
C VAL A 269 -4.54 -7.30 32.33
N GLY A 270 -5.40 -8.02 31.65
CA GLY A 270 -5.67 -7.78 30.22
C GLY A 270 -6.93 -8.51 29.79
N PRO A 271 -7.36 -8.34 28.54
CA PRO A 271 -8.45 -9.12 28.01
C PRO A 271 -8.08 -10.62 28.09
N THR A 272 -8.96 -11.40 28.69
CA THR A 272 -8.78 -12.85 28.87
C THR A 272 -8.99 -13.65 27.59
N GLU A 273 -9.39 -12.99 26.51
CA GLU A 273 -9.58 -13.59 25.19
C GLU A 273 -8.49 -13.05 24.22
N PRO A 274 -7.86 -13.93 23.43
CA PRO A 274 -6.97 -13.46 22.39
C PRO A 274 -7.75 -12.56 21.40
N ALA A 275 -7.14 -11.46 20.98
CA ALA A 275 -7.70 -10.65 19.91
C ALA A 275 -7.85 -11.53 18.66
N ALA A 276 -9.06 -11.55 18.10
CA ALA A 276 -9.42 -12.39 16.96
C ALA A 276 -8.73 -11.95 15.67
#